data_63bd2cec708759908a653ac54214bcbf
#
_entry.id   63bd2cec708759908a653ac54214bcbf
#
_cell.length_a   1.000
_cell.length_b   1.000
_cell.length_c   1.000
_cell.angle_alpha   90.00
_cell.angle_beta   90.00
_cell.angle_gamma   90.00
#
_symmetry.space_group_name_H-M   'P 1'
#
loop_
_entity.id
_entity.type
_entity.pdbx_description
1 polymer ?
#
loop_
_entity_poly.entity_id
_entity_poly.type
_entity_poly.pdbx_seq_one_letter_code
_entity_poly.pdbx_strand_id
1 'polypeptide(L)'
;MIYTGIIMIRKPFCTWRICSLLAALFFIVPVSLHAQKRDFTTWASTGFKYKVNPAFTLSGKLEWRTKDDLDKTDRWGLEAGGAYSVLPFLKIAAGYEVHYRNRGEAGWKFRHRYHFDGTLSTRVHRLKVSLRERFQHTFDSNNDELRWRSRVKLAYDIPKCKIEPYASVEMYNGLNRGEKFDVQRMRYRGGVVLPLSSDWEADVFYCRQWESQARKDIVGVAC
;
A
#
# COMPACT_ATOMS: atom_id res chain seq x y z
N MET A 1 32.53 23.33 45.25
CA MET A 1 31.43 22.35 45.42
C MET A 1 30.94 22.00 44.02
N ILE A 2 31.47 20.90 43.45
CA ILE A 2 31.25 20.51 42.05
C ILE A 2 30.18 19.43 42.05
N TYR A 3 29.00 19.70 41.52
CA TYR A 3 27.96 18.70 41.33
C TYR A 3 28.17 18.00 39.98
N THR A 4 28.61 16.76 40.00
CA THR A 4 28.72 15.87 38.85
C THR A 4 27.35 15.25 38.61
N GLY A 5 26.59 15.77 37.64
CA GLY A 5 25.31 15.19 37.20
C GLY A 5 25.56 13.96 36.34
N ILE A 6 25.23 12.77 36.85
CA ILE A 6 25.20 11.51 36.07
C ILE A 6 23.97 11.54 35.18
N ILE A 7 24.19 11.69 33.88
CA ILE A 7 23.16 11.51 32.87
C ILE A 7 22.92 10.00 32.71
N MET A 8 21.86 9.50 33.33
CA MET A 8 21.39 8.13 33.13
C MET A 8 20.69 8.05 31.75
N ILE A 9 21.40 7.59 30.72
CA ILE A 9 20.86 7.25 29.42
C ILE A 9 19.98 6.00 29.63
N ARG A 10 18.68 6.22 29.79
CA ARG A 10 17.70 5.12 29.74
C ARG A 10 17.63 4.62 28.29
N LYS A 11 18.28 3.50 28.02
CA LYS A 11 18.14 2.76 26.76
C LYS A 11 16.64 2.42 26.55
N PRO A 12 16.08 2.62 25.36
CA PRO A 12 14.68 2.26 25.09
C PRO A 12 14.55 0.73 25.06
N PHE A 13 14.11 0.15 26.15
CA PHE A 13 13.88 -1.30 26.31
C PHE A 13 12.82 -1.88 25.33
N CYS A 14 12.17 -1.03 24.55
CA CYS A 14 11.08 -1.42 23.66
C CYS A 14 11.57 -1.98 22.31
N THR A 15 12.75 -1.59 21.83
CA THR A 15 13.17 -1.91 20.46
C THR A 15 13.59 -3.37 20.28
N TRP A 16 14.26 -3.96 21.24
CA TRP A 16 14.79 -5.34 21.09
C TRP A 16 13.71 -6.42 21.18
N ARG A 17 12.79 -6.33 22.14
CA ARG A 17 11.71 -7.32 22.29
C ARG A 17 10.69 -7.28 21.15
N ILE A 18 10.42 -6.10 20.59
CA ILE A 18 9.51 -5.97 19.44
C ILE A 18 10.21 -6.42 18.15
N CYS A 19 11.49 -6.12 17.96
CA CYS A 19 12.26 -6.63 16.83
C CYS A 19 12.39 -8.16 16.87
N SER A 20 12.58 -8.77 18.03
CA SER A 20 12.62 -10.23 18.14
C SER A 20 11.25 -10.89 17.92
N LEU A 21 10.15 -10.27 18.37
CA LEU A 21 8.79 -10.75 18.09
C LEU A 21 8.41 -10.58 16.61
N LEU A 22 8.79 -9.49 15.96
CA LEU A 22 8.59 -9.29 14.53
C LEU A 22 9.45 -10.24 13.69
N ALA A 23 10.70 -10.50 14.10
CA ALA A 23 11.54 -11.50 13.47
C ALA A 23 10.98 -12.93 13.65
N ALA A 24 10.47 -13.27 14.84
CA ALA A 24 9.82 -14.56 15.10
C ALA A 24 8.53 -14.73 14.28
N LEU A 25 7.73 -13.67 14.11
CA LEU A 25 6.53 -13.70 13.27
C LEU A 25 6.87 -13.93 11.78
N PHE A 26 8.02 -13.47 11.33
CA PHE A 26 8.52 -13.68 9.97
C PHE A 26 8.90 -15.15 9.70
N PHE A 27 9.33 -15.88 10.74
CA PHE A 27 9.70 -17.31 10.66
C PHE A 27 8.52 -18.27 10.84
N ILE A 28 7.36 -17.82 11.33
CA ILE A 28 6.19 -18.68 11.58
C ILE A 28 5.23 -18.75 10.37
N VAL A 29 5.53 -18.05 9.27
CA VAL A 29 4.72 -18.24 8.05
C VAL A 29 5.01 -19.64 7.50
N PRO A 30 4.11 -20.62 7.66
CA PRO A 30 4.33 -21.96 7.09
C PRO A 30 4.37 -21.81 5.58
N VAL A 31 5.52 -22.12 4.99
CA VAL A 31 5.66 -22.29 3.55
C VAL A 31 4.90 -23.57 3.20
N SER A 32 3.58 -23.48 3.12
CA SER A 32 2.76 -24.56 2.58
C SER A 32 3.05 -24.65 1.09
N LEU A 33 3.96 -25.55 0.74
CA LEU A 33 4.28 -25.95 -0.64
C LEU A 33 3.05 -26.67 -1.24
N HIS A 34 2.10 -25.88 -1.71
CA HIS A 34 1.07 -26.40 -2.62
C HIS A 34 1.47 -26.00 -4.03
N ALA A 35 1.53 -26.99 -4.91
CA ALA A 35 1.95 -26.90 -6.32
C ALA A 35 0.94 -26.10 -7.20
N GLN A 36 0.59 -24.89 -6.81
CA GLN A 36 -0.07 -23.93 -7.68
C GLN A 36 0.98 -22.91 -8.14
N LYS A 37 0.98 -22.61 -9.43
CA LYS A 37 1.88 -21.62 -10.04
C LYS A 37 1.75 -20.30 -9.29
N ARG A 38 2.69 -20.03 -8.37
CA ARG A 38 2.78 -18.80 -7.58
C ARG A 38 3.75 -17.89 -8.28
N ASP A 39 3.36 -16.66 -8.51
CA ASP A 39 4.25 -15.63 -9.04
C ASP A 39 4.67 -14.74 -7.86
N PHE A 40 5.96 -14.74 -7.53
CA PHE A 40 6.52 -13.87 -6.50
C PHE A 40 6.99 -12.56 -7.14
N THR A 41 6.51 -11.45 -6.63
CA THR A 41 6.76 -10.12 -7.22
C THR A 41 7.20 -9.11 -6.17
N THR A 42 8.02 -8.14 -6.57
CA THR A 42 8.39 -7.00 -5.74
C THR A 42 7.73 -5.72 -6.24
N TRP A 43 7.24 -4.92 -5.30
CA TRP A 43 6.72 -3.58 -5.55
C TRP A 43 7.54 -2.58 -4.76
N ALA A 44 8.23 -1.70 -5.47
CA ALA A 44 8.93 -0.58 -4.88
C ALA A 44 8.27 0.72 -5.32
N SER A 45 8.14 1.66 -4.42
CA SER A 45 7.63 2.98 -4.75
C SER A 45 8.25 4.05 -3.85
N THR A 46 8.40 5.24 -4.39
CA THR A 46 8.74 6.45 -3.65
C THR A 46 7.80 7.56 -4.04
N GLY A 47 7.58 8.52 -3.16
CA GLY A 47 6.66 9.60 -3.44
C GLY A 47 6.76 10.75 -2.45
N PHE A 48 6.02 11.79 -2.73
CA PHE A 48 5.93 12.96 -1.86
C PHE A 48 4.47 13.36 -1.64
N LYS A 49 4.24 14.04 -0.52
CA LYS A 49 2.97 14.69 -0.19
C LYS A 49 3.26 16.12 0.22
N TYR A 50 2.68 17.06 -0.49
CA TYR A 50 2.81 18.48 -0.19
C TYR A 50 1.48 19.06 0.31
N LYS A 51 1.45 19.52 1.55
CA LYS A 51 0.27 20.16 2.15
C LYS A 51 0.21 21.63 1.68
N VAL A 52 -0.67 21.91 0.74
CA VAL A 52 -0.92 23.27 0.25
C VAL A 52 -1.60 24.10 1.34
N ASN A 53 -2.55 23.49 2.05
CA ASN A 53 -3.23 24.06 3.22
C ASN A 53 -3.73 22.90 4.14
N PRO A 54 -4.32 23.18 5.31
CA PRO A 54 -4.78 22.13 6.24
C PRO A 54 -5.77 21.13 5.63
N ALA A 55 -6.54 21.54 4.62
CA ALA A 55 -7.54 20.70 3.98
C ALA A 55 -7.04 20.03 2.69
N PHE A 56 -6.10 20.66 1.95
CA PHE A 56 -5.70 20.19 0.62
C PHE A 56 -4.23 19.74 0.57
N THR A 57 -4.03 18.54 0.03
CA THR A 57 -2.72 17.90 -0.13
C THR A 57 -2.52 17.47 -1.59
N LEU A 58 -1.39 17.85 -2.17
CA LEU A 58 -0.90 17.30 -3.44
C LEU A 58 0.01 16.10 -3.18
N SER A 59 0.06 15.16 -4.12
CA SER A 59 0.94 14.00 -4.04
C SER A 59 1.47 13.61 -5.40
N GLY A 60 2.70 13.08 -5.40
CA GLY A 60 3.29 12.41 -6.54
C GLY A 60 3.90 11.09 -6.10
N LYS A 61 3.88 10.07 -6.97
CA LYS A 61 4.44 8.75 -6.68
C LYS A 61 5.05 8.15 -7.93
N LEU A 62 6.25 7.61 -7.77
CA LEU A 62 6.92 6.73 -8.72
C LEU A 62 6.83 5.29 -8.22
N GLU A 63 6.48 4.36 -9.09
CA GLU A 63 6.31 2.95 -8.77
C GLU A 63 7.08 2.07 -9.75
N TRP A 64 7.72 1.04 -9.22
CA TRP A 64 8.35 -0.02 -9.99
C TRP A 64 7.84 -1.38 -9.51
N ARG A 65 7.55 -2.30 -10.45
CA ARG A 65 7.10 -3.65 -10.14
C ARG A 65 7.79 -4.69 -10.99
N THR A 66 8.04 -5.85 -10.40
CA THR A 66 8.54 -7.03 -11.10
C THR A 66 7.41 -8.01 -11.40
N LYS A 67 7.70 -9.01 -12.20
CA LYS A 67 6.87 -10.18 -12.51
C LYS A 67 7.76 -11.41 -12.77
N ASP A 68 7.14 -12.57 -12.97
CA ASP A 68 7.81 -13.82 -13.33
C ASP A 68 8.92 -14.16 -12.31
N ASP A 69 8.55 -14.27 -11.01
CA ASP A 69 9.45 -14.60 -9.90
C ASP A 69 10.68 -13.67 -9.82
N LEU A 70 10.47 -12.37 -10.00
CA LEU A 70 11.46 -11.27 -10.01
C LEU A 70 12.34 -11.19 -11.27
N ASP A 71 12.21 -12.11 -12.21
CA ASP A 71 13.07 -12.18 -13.40
C ASP A 71 12.88 -10.96 -14.32
N LYS A 72 11.66 -10.42 -14.40
CA LYS A 72 11.34 -9.34 -15.34
C LYS A 72 10.67 -8.16 -14.67
N THR A 73 10.96 -6.97 -15.19
CA THR A 73 10.17 -5.78 -14.85
C THR A 73 8.78 -5.88 -15.48
N ASP A 74 7.71 -5.78 -14.63
CA ASP A 74 6.32 -5.70 -15.11
C ASP A 74 6.02 -4.30 -15.61
N ARG A 75 6.33 -3.27 -14.76
CA ARG A 75 5.98 -1.89 -15.10
C ARG A 75 6.71 -0.82 -14.30
N TRP A 76 6.73 0.35 -14.87
CA TRP A 76 6.95 1.62 -14.23
C TRP A 76 5.62 2.37 -14.14
N GLY A 77 5.40 3.11 -13.09
CA GLY A 77 4.20 3.92 -12.89
C GLY A 77 4.55 5.30 -12.35
N LEU A 78 3.94 6.32 -12.88
CA LEU A 78 4.00 7.68 -12.36
C LEU A 78 2.58 8.13 -12.04
N GLU A 79 2.34 8.56 -10.81
CA GLU A 79 1.04 9.03 -10.32
C GLU A 79 1.16 10.46 -9.80
N ALA A 80 0.23 11.30 -10.18
CA ALA A 80 0.01 12.62 -9.58
C ALA A 80 -1.44 12.68 -9.09
N GLY A 81 -1.65 13.31 -7.93
CA GLY A 81 -2.97 13.37 -7.34
C GLY A 81 -3.15 14.50 -6.34
N GLY A 82 -4.39 14.73 -5.98
CA GLY A 82 -4.79 15.67 -4.96
C GLY A 82 -5.83 15.06 -4.02
N ALA A 83 -5.76 15.45 -2.75
CA ALA A 83 -6.71 15.01 -1.73
C ALA A 83 -7.22 16.20 -0.93
N TYR A 84 -8.52 16.21 -0.66
CA TYR A 84 -9.20 17.23 0.12
C TYR A 84 -9.91 16.60 1.33
N SER A 85 -9.61 17.13 2.52
CA SER A 85 -10.28 16.73 3.76
C SER A 85 -11.58 17.52 3.89
N VAL A 86 -12.70 16.91 3.52
CA VAL A 86 -14.03 17.53 3.59
C VAL A 86 -14.50 17.66 5.04
N LEU A 87 -14.25 16.61 5.82
CA LEU A 87 -14.57 16.52 7.24
C LEU A 87 -13.40 15.83 7.96
N PRO A 88 -13.27 15.93 9.29
CA PRO A 88 -12.20 15.28 10.05
C PRO A 88 -12.13 13.76 9.82
N PHE A 89 -13.24 13.14 9.47
CA PHE A 89 -13.36 11.70 9.21
C PHE A 89 -13.52 11.35 7.73
N LEU A 90 -13.74 12.33 6.83
CA LEU A 90 -13.99 12.12 5.40
C LEU A 90 -12.97 12.87 4.55
N LYS A 91 -12.26 12.12 3.70
CA LYS A 91 -11.34 12.63 2.69
C LYS A 91 -11.78 12.17 1.31
N ILE A 92 -11.78 13.07 0.34
CA ILE A 92 -11.92 12.76 -1.08
C ILE A 92 -10.57 12.97 -1.77
N ALA A 93 -10.32 12.21 -2.82
CA ALA A 93 -9.10 12.36 -3.61
C ALA A 93 -9.35 12.02 -5.07
N ALA A 94 -8.53 12.61 -5.94
CA ALA A 94 -8.46 12.27 -7.34
C ALA A 94 -7.00 12.10 -7.74
N GLY A 95 -6.73 11.21 -8.67
CA GLY A 95 -5.39 10.98 -9.18
C GLY A 95 -5.38 10.48 -10.61
N TYR A 96 -4.27 10.77 -11.26
CA TYR A 96 -3.97 10.30 -12.60
C TYR A 96 -2.63 9.58 -12.60
N GLU A 97 -2.59 8.40 -13.22
CA GLU A 97 -1.45 7.50 -13.22
C GLU A 97 -1.14 7.05 -14.64
N VAL A 98 0.11 7.14 -15.04
CA VAL A 98 0.62 6.61 -16.30
C VAL A 98 1.48 5.39 -16.00
N HIS A 99 1.16 4.27 -16.62
CA HIS A 99 1.94 3.05 -16.53
C HIS A 99 2.66 2.77 -17.84
N TYR A 100 3.95 2.52 -17.77
CA TYR A 100 4.74 1.95 -18.86
C TYR A 100 4.94 0.47 -18.53
N ARG A 101 4.20 -0.40 -19.23
CA ARG A 101 4.06 -1.81 -18.88
C ARG A 101 4.62 -2.73 -19.94
N ASN A 102 5.37 -3.74 -19.48
CA ASN A 102 5.90 -4.82 -20.30
C ASN A 102 4.80 -5.85 -20.60
N ARG A 103 4.40 -5.97 -21.86
CA ARG A 103 3.38 -6.90 -22.37
C ARG A 103 3.99 -8.17 -22.98
N GLY A 104 5.24 -8.51 -22.67
CA GLY A 104 5.95 -9.64 -23.24
C GLY A 104 6.26 -9.41 -24.72
N GLU A 105 5.80 -10.29 -25.60
CA GLU A 105 6.04 -10.20 -27.05
C GLU A 105 5.50 -8.92 -27.69
N ALA A 106 4.43 -8.35 -27.14
CA ALA A 106 3.87 -7.09 -27.62
C ALA A 106 4.67 -5.85 -27.17
N GLY A 107 5.82 -6.05 -26.47
CA GLY A 107 6.72 -5.00 -26.02
C GLY A 107 6.16 -4.13 -24.91
N TRP A 108 6.73 -2.97 -24.76
CA TRP A 108 6.34 -2.00 -23.74
C TRP A 108 5.24 -1.08 -24.27
N LYS A 109 4.18 -0.89 -23.46
CA LYS A 109 3.03 -0.05 -23.82
C LYS A 109 2.64 0.87 -22.68
N PHE A 110 2.19 2.07 -23.02
CA PHE A 110 1.59 2.98 -22.06
C PHE A 110 0.15 2.56 -21.74
N ARG A 111 -0.23 2.72 -20.49
CA ARG A 111 -1.61 2.67 -19.99
C ARG A 111 -1.87 3.88 -19.14
N HIS A 112 -3.04 4.43 -19.29
CA HIS A 112 -3.50 5.57 -18.54
C HIS A 112 -4.54 5.11 -17.52
N ARG A 113 -4.53 5.76 -16.35
CA ARG A 113 -5.50 5.47 -15.30
C ARG A 113 -5.84 6.75 -14.58
N TYR A 114 -7.12 7.01 -14.39
CA TYR A 114 -7.57 7.96 -13.40
C TYR A 114 -8.42 7.27 -12.33
N HIS A 115 -8.48 7.87 -11.18
CA HIS A 115 -9.27 7.36 -10.07
C HIS A 115 -9.83 8.48 -9.20
N PHE A 116 -10.95 8.18 -8.56
CA PHE A 116 -11.59 9.01 -7.56
C PHE A 116 -11.78 8.18 -6.29
N ASP A 117 -11.39 8.73 -5.16
CA ASP A 117 -11.41 8.07 -3.85
C ASP A 117 -12.31 8.79 -2.88
N GLY A 118 -13.11 8.05 -2.13
CA GLY A 118 -13.72 8.46 -0.88
C GLY A 118 -13.11 7.65 0.26
N THR A 119 -12.59 8.31 1.29
CA THR A 119 -12.02 7.61 2.46
C THR A 119 -12.67 8.10 3.73
N LEU A 120 -13.32 7.17 4.43
CA LEU A 120 -13.80 7.36 5.80
C LEU A 120 -12.75 6.82 6.77
N SER A 121 -12.45 7.58 7.83
CA SER A 121 -11.48 7.18 8.84
C SER A 121 -11.97 7.54 10.23
N THR A 122 -11.83 6.60 11.16
CA THR A 122 -12.12 6.83 12.57
C THR A 122 -11.03 6.22 13.44
N ARG A 123 -10.92 6.71 14.68
CA ARG A 123 -9.99 6.15 15.65
C ARG A 123 -10.77 5.74 16.91
N VAL A 124 -10.60 4.49 17.30
CA VAL A 124 -11.15 3.95 18.54
C VAL A 124 -9.96 3.56 19.41
N HIS A 125 -9.70 4.33 20.45
CA HIS A 125 -8.51 4.24 21.29
C HIS A 125 -7.23 4.33 20.43
N ARG A 126 -6.52 3.20 20.27
CA ARG A 126 -5.28 3.07 19.53
C ARG A 126 -5.45 2.43 18.16
N LEU A 127 -6.64 1.99 17.85
CA LEU A 127 -6.97 1.36 16.59
C LEU A 127 -7.53 2.43 15.64
N LYS A 128 -6.87 2.61 14.51
CA LYS A 128 -7.33 3.44 13.40
C LYS A 128 -7.96 2.54 12.36
N VAL A 129 -9.23 2.79 12.07
CA VAL A 129 -10.02 2.08 11.06
C VAL A 129 -10.25 3.01 9.90
N SER A 130 -10.03 2.55 8.68
CA SER A 130 -10.37 3.31 7.48
C SER A 130 -11.01 2.43 6.43
N LEU A 131 -12.07 2.96 5.81
CA LEU A 131 -12.74 2.41 4.65
C LEU A 131 -12.46 3.35 3.47
N ARG A 132 -11.91 2.83 2.38
CA ARG A 132 -11.72 3.56 1.14
C ARG A 132 -12.49 2.90 0.02
N GLU A 133 -13.35 3.68 -0.63
CA GLU A 133 -13.98 3.36 -1.88
C GLU A 133 -13.27 4.08 -3.02
N ARG A 134 -12.94 3.36 -4.09
CA ARG A 134 -12.25 3.91 -5.26
C ARG A 134 -12.95 3.51 -6.53
N PHE A 135 -13.38 4.48 -7.29
CA PHE A 135 -13.70 4.32 -8.71
C PHE A 135 -12.40 4.47 -9.51
N GLN A 136 -12.14 3.54 -10.41
CA GLN A 136 -10.93 3.52 -11.23
C GLN A 136 -11.26 3.19 -12.68
N HIS A 137 -10.77 4.01 -13.60
CA HIS A 137 -10.79 3.73 -15.02
C HIS A 137 -9.37 3.59 -15.54
N THR A 138 -9.09 2.49 -16.24
CA THR A 138 -7.77 2.21 -16.83
C THR A 138 -7.97 1.93 -18.31
N PHE A 139 -7.28 2.67 -19.16
CA PHE A 139 -7.44 2.56 -20.61
C PHE A 139 -6.09 2.58 -21.33
N ASP A 140 -6.05 1.93 -22.47
CA ASP A 140 -4.98 2.00 -23.47
C ASP A 140 -5.63 1.92 -24.87
N SER A 141 -4.86 1.91 -25.94
CA SER A 141 -5.38 1.89 -27.31
C SER A 141 -6.32 0.72 -27.63
N ASN A 142 -6.28 -0.37 -26.85
CA ASN A 142 -6.99 -1.62 -27.15
C ASN A 142 -7.84 -2.15 -25.98
N ASN A 143 -7.73 -1.55 -24.79
CA ASN A 143 -8.41 -2.04 -23.59
C ASN A 143 -8.98 -0.88 -22.78
N ASP A 144 -10.18 -1.06 -22.35
CA ASP A 144 -10.91 -0.17 -21.47
C ASP A 144 -11.43 -0.95 -20.27
N GLU A 145 -11.06 -0.53 -19.06
CA GLU A 145 -11.31 -1.28 -17.86
C GLU A 145 -11.78 -0.38 -16.72
N LEU A 146 -13.03 -0.53 -16.35
CA LEU A 146 -13.66 0.15 -15.22
C LEU A 146 -13.70 -0.78 -14.01
N ARG A 147 -13.30 -0.28 -12.85
CA ARG A 147 -13.30 -1.04 -11.59
C ARG A 147 -13.76 -0.22 -10.41
N TRP A 148 -14.48 -0.89 -9.54
CA TRP A 148 -14.74 -0.44 -8.19
C TRP A 148 -13.83 -1.18 -7.21
N ARG A 149 -13.24 -0.45 -6.26
CA ARG A 149 -12.31 -1.03 -5.28
C ARG A 149 -12.68 -0.57 -3.88
N SER A 150 -12.99 -1.54 -3.02
CA SER A 150 -13.30 -1.32 -1.62
C SER A 150 -12.15 -1.81 -0.75
N ARG A 151 -11.60 -0.96 0.12
CA ARG A 151 -10.51 -1.33 1.01
C ARG A 151 -10.80 -0.96 2.44
N VAL A 152 -10.73 -1.95 3.33
CA VAL A 152 -10.69 -1.77 4.78
C VAL A 152 -9.25 -1.89 5.25
N LYS A 153 -8.77 -0.92 6.03
CA LYS A 153 -7.44 -0.93 6.67
C LYS A 153 -7.61 -0.71 8.16
N LEU A 154 -6.93 -1.53 8.95
CA LEU A 154 -6.79 -1.43 10.39
C LEU A 154 -5.33 -1.13 10.69
N ALA A 155 -5.03 -0.08 11.45
CA ALA A 155 -3.68 0.25 11.88
C ALA A 155 -3.67 0.48 13.40
N TYR A 156 -2.59 0.05 14.05
CA TYR A 156 -2.50 0.08 15.51
C TYR A 156 -1.35 0.98 15.96
N ASP A 157 -1.67 1.92 16.84
CA ASP A 157 -0.72 2.85 17.44
C ASP A 157 -0.10 2.21 18.69
N ILE A 158 1.16 1.74 18.57
CA ILE A 158 1.86 1.09 19.68
C ILE A 158 2.37 2.17 20.65
N PRO A 159 2.03 2.07 21.97
CA PRO A 159 2.49 3.03 22.96
C PRO A 159 4.01 3.15 23.01
N LYS A 160 4.52 4.36 23.05
CA LYS A 160 5.95 4.66 23.13
C LYS A 160 6.80 4.10 21.98
N CYS A 161 6.17 3.68 20.89
CA CYS A 161 6.81 3.19 19.69
C CYS A 161 6.25 3.94 18.47
N LYS A 162 7.12 4.41 17.60
CA LYS A 162 6.69 5.13 16.39
C LYS A 162 6.27 4.21 15.23
N ILE A 163 6.44 2.90 15.39
CA ILE A 163 6.09 1.90 14.39
C ILE A 163 4.57 1.70 14.40
N GLU A 164 3.93 1.82 13.23
CA GLU A 164 2.50 1.59 13.05
C GLU A 164 2.26 0.30 12.23
N PRO A 165 2.05 -0.87 12.86
CA PRO A 165 1.64 -2.08 12.15
C PRO A 165 0.20 -1.93 11.64
N TYR A 166 -0.06 -2.55 10.47
CA TYR A 166 -1.39 -2.54 9.89
C TYR A 166 -1.73 -3.82 9.15
N ALA A 167 -3.03 -4.06 9.00
CA ALA A 167 -3.58 -5.05 8.10
C ALA A 167 -4.65 -4.40 7.21
N SER A 168 -4.80 -4.88 5.99
CA SER A 168 -5.87 -4.42 5.10
C SER A 168 -6.35 -5.51 4.16
N VAL A 169 -7.63 -5.42 3.82
CA VAL A 169 -8.27 -6.23 2.79
C VAL A 169 -8.82 -5.29 1.73
N GLU A 170 -8.55 -5.59 0.47
CA GLU A 170 -9.01 -4.81 -0.67
C GLU A 170 -9.66 -5.72 -1.69
N MET A 171 -10.88 -5.39 -2.07
CA MET A 171 -11.71 -6.09 -3.04
C MET A 171 -11.81 -5.28 -4.33
N TYR A 172 -11.82 -5.96 -5.45
CA TYR A 172 -11.91 -5.38 -6.78
C TYR A 172 -13.10 -5.97 -7.52
N ASN A 173 -14.01 -5.12 -7.96
CA ASN A 173 -15.18 -5.49 -8.77
C ASN A 173 -15.07 -4.86 -10.15
N GLY A 174 -15.37 -5.62 -11.19
CA GLY A 174 -15.50 -5.11 -12.56
C GLY A 174 -16.78 -4.28 -12.71
N LEU A 175 -16.71 -3.23 -13.52
CA LEU A 175 -17.82 -2.34 -13.86
C LEU A 175 -18.01 -2.23 -15.37
N ASN A 176 -17.31 -3.01 -16.17
CA ASN A 176 -17.46 -2.97 -17.63
C ASN A 176 -18.87 -3.39 -18.04
N ARG A 177 -19.37 -2.78 -19.09
CA ARG A 177 -20.73 -3.06 -19.60
C ARG A 177 -20.85 -4.54 -19.99
N GLY A 178 -21.87 -5.23 -19.44
CA GLY A 178 -22.11 -6.65 -19.67
C GLY A 178 -21.36 -7.60 -18.73
N GLU A 179 -20.44 -7.12 -17.90
CA GLU A 179 -19.86 -7.91 -16.81
C GLU A 179 -20.80 -7.94 -15.59
N LYS A 180 -20.84 -9.10 -14.91
CA LYS A 180 -21.48 -9.15 -13.59
C LYS A 180 -20.63 -8.37 -12.59
N PHE A 181 -21.25 -7.77 -11.60
CA PHE A 181 -20.56 -7.12 -10.48
C PHE A 181 -19.95 -8.21 -9.56
N ASP A 182 -18.96 -8.90 -10.08
CA ASP A 182 -18.28 -10.00 -9.39
C ASP A 182 -16.93 -9.59 -8.85
N VAL A 183 -16.50 -10.26 -7.77
CA VAL A 183 -15.19 -10.07 -7.18
C VAL A 183 -14.13 -10.68 -8.08
N GLN A 184 -13.45 -9.83 -8.86
CA GLN A 184 -12.39 -10.26 -9.77
C GLN A 184 -11.06 -10.50 -9.06
N ARG A 185 -10.84 -9.78 -7.92
CA ARG A 185 -9.57 -9.83 -7.20
C ARG A 185 -9.76 -9.47 -5.73
N MET A 186 -9.02 -10.17 -4.88
CA MET A 186 -8.88 -9.86 -3.46
C MET A 186 -7.40 -9.66 -3.13
N ARG A 187 -7.11 -8.67 -2.28
CA ARG A 187 -5.77 -8.43 -1.73
C ARG A 187 -5.82 -8.40 -0.22
N TYR A 188 -4.94 -9.16 0.38
CA TYR A 188 -4.69 -9.19 1.82
C TYR A 188 -3.29 -8.63 2.04
N ARG A 189 -3.18 -7.51 2.75
CA ARG A 189 -1.89 -6.87 3.00
C ARG A 189 -1.69 -6.72 4.49
N GLY A 190 -0.52 -7.14 4.97
CA GLY A 190 0.00 -6.85 6.29
C GLY A 190 1.32 -6.12 6.16
N GLY A 191 1.56 -5.12 6.98
CA GLY A 191 2.78 -4.34 6.90
C GLY A 191 3.00 -3.46 8.12
N VAL A 192 4.09 -2.72 8.07
CA VAL A 192 4.49 -1.77 9.10
C VAL A 192 4.91 -0.45 8.46
N VAL A 193 4.43 0.64 9.00
CA VAL A 193 4.91 1.98 8.67
C VAL A 193 5.98 2.37 9.68
N LEU A 194 7.17 2.73 9.17
CA LEU A 194 8.36 3.10 9.92
C LEU A 194 8.67 4.58 9.65
N PRO A 195 8.49 5.48 10.60
CA PRO A 195 8.98 6.85 10.47
C PRO A 195 10.50 6.84 10.54
N LEU A 196 11.15 7.23 9.46
CA LEU A 196 12.61 7.30 9.36
C LEU A 196 13.13 8.65 9.86
N SER A 197 12.39 9.73 9.57
CA SER A 197 12.69 11.08 10.06
C SER A 197 11.39 11.89 10.26
N SER A 198 11.49 13.21 10.44
CA SER A 198 10.32 14.11 10.50
C SER A 198 9.50 14.10 9.21
N ASP A 199 10.16 13.93 8.07
CA ASP A 199 9.60 14.10 6.74
C ASP A 199 9.57 12.81 5.91
N TRP A 200 10.22 11.74 6.41
CA TRP A 200 10.33 10.47 5.71
C TRP A 200 9.70 9.32 6.48
N GLU A 201 8.89 8.54 5.80
CA GLU A 201 8.31 7.29 6.30
C GLU A 201 8.55 6.17 5.29
N ALA A 202 8.81 4.96 5.76
CA ALA A 202 8.87 3.76 4.94
C ALA A 202 7.72 2.82 5.30
N ASP A 203 7.02 2.27 4.31
CA ASP A 203 6.00 1.23 4.45
C ASP A 203 6.55 -0.08 3.89
N VAL A 204 6.83 -1.04 4.76
CA VAL A 204 7.27 -2.38 4.37
C VAL A 204 6.10 -3.33 4.54
N PHE A 205 5.78 -4.08 3.50
CA PHE A 205 4.60 -4.93 3.52
C PHE A 205 4.75 -6.23 2.76
N TYR A 206 3.97 -7.21 3.17
CA TYR A 206 3.64 -8.39 2.41
C TYR A 206 2.19 -8.33 1.96
N CYS A 207 1.92 -8.71 0.71
CA CYS A 207 0.58 -8.72 0.15
C CYS A 207 0.32 -10.00 -0.63
N ARG A 208 -0.69 -10.73 -0.22
CA ARG A 208 -1.22 -11.86 -0.99
C ARG A 208 -2.36 -11.40 -1.86
N GLN A 209 -2.22 -11.56 -3.15
CA GLN A 209 -3.25 -11.28 -4.14
C GLN A 209 -3.86 -12.57 -4.64
N TRP A 210 -5.17 -12.62 -4.60
CA TRP A 210 -5.98 -13.70 -5.14
C TRP A 210 -6.80 -13.17 -6.31
N GLU A 211 -6.69 -13.83 -7.46
CA GLU A 211 -7.48 -13.58 -8.65
C GLU A 211 -8.27 -14.84 -8.99
N SER A 212 -9.35 -14.74 -9.76
CA SER A 212 -10.20 -15.87 -10.12
C SER A 212 -9.42 -17.07 -10.72
N GLN A 213 -8.28 -16.81 -11.37
CA GLN A 213 -7.46 -17.82 -12.03
C GLN A 213 -5.98 -17.83 -11.61
N ALA A 214 -5.53 -16.96 -10.70
CA ALA A 214 -4.13 -16.83 -10.34
C ALA A 214 -3.93 -16.35 -8.90
N ARG A 215 -2.82 -16.79 -8.28
CA ARG A 215 -2.37 -16.28 -6.98
C ARG A 215 -1.01 -15.61 -7.13
N LYS A 216 -0.83 -14.47 -6.43
CA LYS A 216 0.43 -13.73 -6.41
C LYS A 216 0.82 -13.40 -4.98
N ASP A 217 2.07 -13.65 -4.66
CA ASP A 217 2.68 -13.22 -3.41
C ASP A 217 3.59 -12.03 -3.69
N ILE A 218 3.44 -10.96 -2.93
CA ILE A 218 4.03 -9.66 -3.21
C ILE A 218 4.73 -9.18 -1.95
N VAL A 219 6.00 -8.84 -2.07
CA VAL A 219 6.72 -8.06 -1.05
C VAL A 219 6.93 -6.65 -1.58
N GLY A 220 6.70 -5.65 -0.75
CA GLY A 220 6.83 -4.28 -1.21
C GLY A 220 7.39 -3.34 -0.17
N VAL A 221 8.03 -2.29 -0.68
CA VAL A 221 8.52 -1.14 0.06
C VAL A 221 8.01 0.12 -0.61
N ALA A 222 7.52 1.05 0.22
CA ALA A 222 7.14 2.39 -0.19
C ALA A 222 7.80 3.42 0.73
N CYS A 223 8.39 4.45 0.17
CA CYS A 223 8.99 5.58 0.87
C CYS A 223 8.35 6.87 0.40
#